data_9ee8d0badcbe992ac72af2aa559d10fe
#
_entry.id   9ee8d0badcbe992ac72af2aa559d10fe
#
_cell.length_a   1.000
_cell.length_b   1.000
_cell.length_c   1.000
_cell.angle_alpha   90.00
_cell.angle_beta   90.00
_cell.angle_gamma   90.00
#
_symmetry.space_group_name_H-M   'P 1'
#
loop_
_entity.id
_entity.type
_entity.pdbx_description
1 polymer ?
#
loop_
_entity_poly.entity_id
_entity_poly.type
_entity_poly.pdbx_seq_one_letter_code
_entity_poly.pdbx_strand_id
1 'polypeptide(L)'
;FSQPSQIDLSLPYDIALLDIDMGETNGIELARKLRAENENIVIIFITNFIQYAPEGFEVQAFRYLLKADLSAKLDSYFDSAVQEVLRRKQLITISINSEIIDVPVNDILYLESHRRIIVMHLLDEKRPAYQFYGNITELSEKIEPLGFLRIQKSYLVNMHYVEIFQYNKVQLRGGLCLAPSEKNYSELKQKYLHWRGKSRWML
;
A
#
# COMPACT_ATOMS: atom_id res chain seq x y z
N PHE A 1 18.60 11.02 -16.24
CA PHE A 1 18.37 11.36 -17.67
C PHE A 1 18.13 12.86 -17.78
N SER A 2 18.78 13.53 -18.70
CA SER A 2 18.61 14.97 -18.94
C SER A 2 17.46 15.27 -19.91
N GLN A 3 16.94 14.27 -20.61
CA GLN A 3 15.81 14.38 -21.52
C GLN A 3 14.84 13.21 -21.35
N PRO A 4 13.52 13.44 -21.27
CA PRO A 4 12.49 12.41 -21.14
C PRO A 4 12.48 11.40 -22.29
N SER A 5 12.89 11.81 -23.50
CA SER A 5 13.01 10.94 -24.67
C SER A 5 14.09 9.84 -24.55
N GLN A 6 14.95 9.92 -23.54
CA GLN A 6 16.00 8.90 -23.27
C GLN A 6 15.52 7.80 -22.33
N ILE A 7 14.29 7.90 -21.80
CA ILE A 7 13.75 6.90 -20.90
C ILE A 7 13.16 5.75 -21.72
N ASP A 8 13.72 4.58 -21.55
CA ASP A 8 13.14 3.36 -22.12
C ASP A 8 12.00 2.87 -21.23
N LEU A 9 10.76 3.16 -21.64
CA LEU A 9 9.55 2.80 -20.89
C LEU A 9 9.33 1.29 -20.79
N SER A 10 10.02 0.47 -21.59
CA SER A 10 9.93 -0.99 -21.53
C SER A 10 10.68 -1.60 -20.33
N LEU A 11 11.55 -0.82 -19.68
CA LEU A 11 12.28 -1.28 -18.51
C LEU A 11 11.42 -1.22 -17.23
N PRO A 12 11.53 -2.22 -16.34
CA PRO A 12 10.74 -2.29 -15.12
C PRO A 12 11.30 -1.35 -14.03
N TYR A 13 10.99 -0.06 -14.14
CA TYR A 13 11.34 0.91 -13.09
C TYR A 13 10.46 0.72 -11.86
N ASP A 14 11.08 0.64 -10.68
CA ASP A 14 10.39 0.56 -9.39
C ASP A 14 10.15 1.94 -8.77
N ILE A 15 11.09 2.88 -8.97
CA ILE A 15 11.02 4.24 -8.42
C ILE A 15 11.33 5.24 -9.54
N ALA A 16 10.52 6.29 -9.63
CA ALA A 16 10.75 7.41 -10.51
C ALA A 16 10.84 8.72 -9.71
N LEU A 17 11.94 9.44 -9.85
CA LEU A 17 12.11 10.80 -9.37
C LEU A 17 11.93 11.74 -10.57
N LEU A 18 10.88 12.54 -10.58
CA LEU A 18 10.49 13.33 -11.75
C LEU A 18 10.44 14.82 -11.41
N ASP A 19 11.07 15.65 -12.22
CA ASP A 19 10.73 17.07 -12.23
C ASP A 19 9.46 17.28 -13.07
N ILE A 20 8.62 18.21 -12.69
CA ILE A 20 7.42 18.57 -13.45
C ILE A 20 7.78 19.42 -14.66
N ASP A 21 8.67 20.39 -14.47
CA ASP A 21 9.15 21.27 -15.54
C ASP A 21 10.46 20.73 -16.13
N MET A 22 10.34 19.99 -17.20
CA MET A 22 11.48 19.43 -17.95
C MET A 22 11.59 20.03 -19.39
N GLY A 23 11.10 21.26 -19.58
CA GLY A 23 11.09 21.94 -20.87
C GLY A 23 9.95 21.48 -21.78
N GLU A 24 10.25 20.78 -22.87
CA GLU A 24 9.23 20.34 -23.83
C GLU A 24 8.29 19.24 -23.31
N THR A 25 8.67 18.55 -22.23
CA THR A 25 7.88 17.44 -21.65
C THR A 25 7.48 17.78 -20.24
N ASN A 26 6.17 17.58 -19.95
CA ASN A 26 5.64 17.70 -18.60
C ASN A 26 5.88 16.40 -17.82
N GLY A 27 6.50 16.50 -16.64
CA GLY A 27 6.77 15.35 -15.78
C GLY A 27 5.54 14.58 -15.35
N ILE A 28 4.36 15.23 -15.31
CA ILE A 28 3.07 14.57 -15.00
C ILE A 28 2.65 13.65 -16.14
N GLU A 29 2.85 14.08 -17.41
CA GLU A 29 2.56 13.22 -18.56
C GLU A 29 3.49 12.00 -18.60
N LEU A 30 4.77 12.19 -18.27
CA LEU A 30 5.71 11.07 -18.13
C LEU A 30 5.30 10.13 -17.00
N ALA A 31 4.87 10.68 -15.86
CA ALA A 31 4.35 9.88 -14.74
C ALA A 31 3.13 9.03 -15.15
N ARG A 32 2.21 9.57 -15.95
CA ARG A 32 1.05 8.81 -16.48
C ARG A 32 1.51 7.65 -17.38
N LYS A 33 2.48 7.87 -18.25
CA LYS A 33 3.04 6.82 -19.11
C LYS A 33 3.72 5.72 -18.29
N LEU A 34 4.59 6.09 -17.34
CA LEU A 34 5.25 5.14 -16.45
C LEU A 34 4.24 4.33 -15.62
N ARG A 35 3.17 4.97 -15.15
CA ARG A 35 2.11 4.31 -14.39
C ARG A 35 1.29 3.34 -15.25
N ALA A 36 1.10 3.64 -16.53
CA ALA A 36 0.39 2.75 -17.46
C ALA A 36 1.19 1.47 -17.73
N GLU A 37 2.54 1.57 -17.77
CA GLU A 37 3.43 0.39 -17.95
C GLU A 37 3.62 -0.39 -16.63
N ASN A 38 3.67 0.30 -15.49
CA ASN A 38 3.84 -0.31 -14.18
C ASN A 38 2.93 0.35 -13.14
N GLU A 39 1.81 -0.30 -12.81
CA GLU A 39 0.87 0.17 -11.79
C GLU A 39 1.51 0.33 -10.41
N ASN A 40 2.57 -0.41 -10.13
CA ASN A 40 3.24 -0.43 -8.83
C ASN A 40 4.43 0.53 -8.72
N ILE A 41 4.75 1.30 -9.76
CA ILE A 41 5.86 2.25 -9.70
C ILE A 41 5.64 3.29 -8.59
N VAL A 42 6.68 3.59 -7.83
CA VAL A 42 6.66 4.63 -6.79
C VAL A 42 7.17 5.94 -7.40
N ILE A 43 6.32 6.95 -7.48
CA ILE A 43 6.63 8.24 -8.12
C ILE A 43 6.82 9.31 -7.06
N ILE A 44 7.95 10.01 -7.10
CA ILE A 44 8.24 11.20 -6.29
C ILE A 44 8.47 12.37 -7.26
N PHE A 45 7.65 13.42 -7.15
CA PHE A 45 7.93 14.66 -7.85
C PHE A 45 8.91 15.52 -7.07
N ILE A 46 9.92 16.05 -7.78
CA ILE A 46 10.92 16.98 -7.27
C ILE A 46 10.85 18.24 -8.11
N THR A 47 10.23 19.30 -7.61
CA THR A 47 9.93 20.49 -8.42
C THR A 47 9.95 21.80 -7.61
N ASN A 48 9.99 22.92 -8.30
CA ASN A 48 9.76 24.24 -7.70
C ASN A 48 8.29 24.66 -7.67
N PHE A 49 7.40 23.90 -8.30
CA PHE A 49 6.03 24.32 -8.61
C PHE A 49 5.00 23.58 -7.77
N ILE A 50 4.64 24.15 -6.61
CA ILE A 50 3.63 23.54 -5.68
C ILE A 50 2.23 23.49 -6.28
N GLN A 51 1.90 24.37 -7.22
CA GLN A 51 0.56 24.46 -7.84
C GLN A 51 0.16 23.20 -8.60
N TYR A 52 1.11 22.36 -9.00
CA TYR A 52 0.84 21.10 -9.70
C TYR A 52 0.67 19.90 -8.74
N ALA A 53 0.64 20.14 -7.42
CA ALA A 53 0.39 19.05 -6.46
C ALA A 53 -0.95 18.34 -6.68
N PRO A 54 -2.07 19.02 -7.05
CA PRO A 54 -3.33 18.34 -7.38
C PRO A 54 -3.19 17.30 -8.50
N GLU A 55 -2.50 17.63 -9.59
CA GLU A 55 -2.26 16.69 -10.71
C GLU A 55 -1.35 15.51 -10.28
N GLY A 56 -0.47 15.74 -9.30
CA GLY A 56 0.31 14.68 -8.69
C GLY A 56 -0.55 13.62 -8.01
N PHE A 57 -1.70 14.00 -7.42
CA PHE A 57 -2.67 13.05 -6.87
C PHE A 57 -3.34 12.19 -7.94
N GLU A 58 -3.63 12.75 -9.12
CA GLU A 58 -4.26 11.99 -10.22
C GLU A 58 -3.38 10.82 -10.69
N VAL A 59 -2.05 11.01 -10.69
CA VAL A 59 -1.08 9.95 -11.03
C VAL A 59 -0.66 9.13 -9.82
N GLN A 60 -1.30 9.31 -8.67
CA GLN A 60 -1.02 8.61 -7.42
C GLN A 60 0.46 8.73 -7.02
N ALA A 61 1.00 9.95 -7.07
CA ALA A 61 2.35 10.21 -6.62
C ALA A 61 2.52 9.82 -5.14
N PHE A 62 3.62 9.15 -4.83
CA PHE A 62 3.94 8.74 -3.47
C PHE A 62 4.33 9.93 -2.59
N ARG A 63 5.10 10.86 -3.16
CA ARG A 63 5.52 12.09 -2.49
C ARG A 63 5.68 13.24 -3.49
N TYR A 64 5.61 14.44 -2.92
CA TYR A 64 5.86 15.68 -3.62
C TYR A 64 6.91 16.47 -2.82
N LEU A 65 8.07 16.72 -3.42
CA LEU A 65 9.22 17.36 -2.79
C LEU A 65 9.53 18.66 -3.50
N LEU A 66 9.52 19.77 -2.76
CA LEU A 66 9.99 21.05 -3.29
C LEU A 66 11.53 21.05 -3.38
N LYS A 67 12.09 21.56 -4.46
CA LYS A 67 13.55 21.65 -4.63
C LYS A 67 14.23 22.44 -3.50
N ALA A 68 13.53 23.39 -2.89
CA ALA A 68 14.03 24.12 -1.72
C ALA A 68 14.29 23.21 -0.51
N ASP A 69 13.54 22.09 -0.38
CA ASP A 69 13.66 21.13 0.71
C ASP A 69 14.51 19.90 0.33
N LEU A 70 15.10 19.89 -0.85
CA LEU A 70 15.77 18.70 -1.42
C LEU A 70 16.83 18.13 -0.48
N SER A 71 17.76 18.98 -0.02
CA SER A 71 18.88 18.57 0.85
C SER A 71 18.42 18.03 2.22
N ALA A 72 17.27 18.48 2.71
CA ALA A 72 16.76 18.08 4.01
C ALA A 72 15.89 16.82 3.98
N LYS A 73 15.21 16.53 2.86
CA LYS A 73 14.15 15.53 2.81
C LYS A 73 14.38 14.42 1.78
N LEU A 74 15.30 14.58 0.81
CA LEU A 74 15.46 13.60 -0.27
C LEU A 74 15.77 12.21 0.26
N ASP A 75 16.75 12.08 1.16
CA ASP A 75 17.18 10.79 1.68
C ASP A 75 16.03 10.06 2.39
N SER A 76 15.31 10.78 3.27
CA SER A 76 14.17 10.19 3.99
C SER A 76 13.00 9.81 3.07
N TYR A 77 12.76 10.58 2.01
CA TYR A 77 11.71 10.27 1.03
C TYR A 77 12.11 9.10 0.14
N PHE A 78 13.39 9.02 -0.24
CA PHE A 78 13.91 7.90 -1.03
C PHE A 78 13.89 6.59 -0.22
N ASP A 79 14.34 6.61 1.04
CA ASP A 79 14.25 5.45 1.94
C ASP A 79 12.80 4.97 2.08
N SER A 80 11.86 5.92 2.28
CA SER A 80 10.44 5.61 2.33
C SER A 80 9.92 4.99 1.03
N ALA A 81 10.41 5.45 -0.13
CA ALA A 81 10.06 4.90 -1.44
C ALA A 81 10.60 3.48 -1.62
N VAL A 82 11.83 3.22 -1.20
CA VAL A 82 12.41 1.86 -1.22
C VAL A 82 11.58 0.91 -0.35
N GLN A 83 11.22 1.31 0.87
CA GLN A 83 10.36 0.51 1.74
C GLN A 83 8.98 0.25 1.09
N GLU A 84 8.42 1.24 0.41
CA GLU A 84 7.15 1.09 -0.30
C GLU A 84 7.27 0.11 -1.48
N VAL A 85 8.34 0.13 -2.25
CA VAL A 85 8.61 -0.85 -3.32
C VAL A 85 8.71 -2.26 -2.74
N LEU A 86 9.50 -2.44 -1.68
CA LEU A 86 9.65 -3.72 -1.02
C LEU A 86 8.30 -4.25 -0.52
N ARG A 87 7.48 -3.37 0.05
CA ARG A 87 6.13 -3.69 0.49
C ARG A 87 5.22 -4.11 -0.67
N ARG A 88 5.27 -3.41 -1.79
CA ARG A 88 4.46 -3.73 -2.98
C ARG A 88 4.84 -5.07 -3.62
N LYS A 89 6.09 -5.48 -3.45
CA LYS A 89 6.60 -6.78 -3.93
C LYS A 89 6.35 -7.94 -2.96
N GLN A 90 5.77 -7.70 -1.78
CA GLN A 90 5.46 -8.78 -0.84
C GLN A 90 4.29 -9.64 -1.33
N LEU A 91 4.49 -10.95 -1.29
CA LEU A 91 3.50 -11.93 -1.72
C LEU A 91 3.11 -12.83 -0.53
N ILE A 92 1.86 -13.25 -0.49
CA ILE A 92 1.37 -14.33 0.36
C ILE A 92 1.07 -15.51 -0.54
N THR A 93 1.80 -16.60 -0.35
CA THR A 93 1.59 -17.86 -1.07
C THR A 93 0.52 -18.69 -0.37
N ILE A 94 -0.53 -19.06 -1.10
CA ILE A 94 -1.61 -19.93 -0.62
C ILE A 94 -1.70 -21.17 -1.49
N SER A 95 -2.26 -22.26 -0.95
CA SER A 95 -2.53 -23.49 -1.70
C SER A 95 -4.03 -23.75 -1.78
N ILE A 96 -4.56 -23.88 -2.97
CA ILE A 96 -5.97 -24.19 -3.25
C ILE A 96 -6.01 -25.36 -4.24
N ASN A 97 -6.63 -26.47 -3.87
CA ASN A 97 -6.76 -27.66 -4.72
C ASN A 97 -5.42 -28.15 -5.30
N SER A 98 -4.35 -28.12 -4.50
CA SER A 98 -2.98 -28.45 -4.89
C SER A 98 -2.32 -27.46 -5.87
N GLU A 99 -2.96 -26.36 -6.21
CA GLU A 99 -2.35 -25.25 -6.93
C GLU A 99 -1.73 -24.26 -5.96
N ILE A 100 -0.59 -23.71 -6.33
CA ILE A 100 0.11 -22.66 -5.56
C ILE A 100 -0.20 -21.32 -6.21
N ILE A 101 -0.72 -20.39 -5.41
CA ILE A 101 -1.12 -19.06 -5.87
C ILE A 101 -0.38 -18.02 -5.03
N ASP A 102 0.35 -17.13 -5.70
CA ASP A 102 0.97 -15.97 -5.07
C ASP A 102 0.05 -14.76 -5.17
N VAL A 103 -0.33 -14.20 -4.01
CA VAL A 103 -1.22 -13.05 -3.92
C VAL A 103 -0.45 -11.87 -3.37
N PRO A 104 -0.36 -10.73 -4.09
CA PRO A 104 0.26 -9.52 -3.58
C PRO A 104 -0.42 -9.05 -2.28
N VAL A 105 0.38 -8.72 -1.27
CA VAL A 105 -0.12 -8.20 0.01
C VAL A 105 -1.03 -6.98 -0.18
N ASN A 106 -0.70 -6.15 -1.17
CA ASN A 106 -1.49 -4.96 -1.51
C ASN A 106 -2.84 -5.27 -2.15
N ASP A 107 -3.04 -6.46 -2.68
CA ASP A 107 -4.33 -6.86 -3.23
C ASP A 107 -5.30 -7.35 -2.15
N ILE A 108 -4.80 -7.62 -0.94
CA ILE A 108 -5.59 -8.24 0.13
C ILE A 108 -6.18 -7.15 1.03
N LEU A 109 -7.50 -7.09 1.10
CA LEU A 109 -8.23 -6.16 1.97
C LEU A 109 -8.34 -6.68 3.40
N TYR A 110 -8.82 -7.91 3.55
CA TYR A 110 -8.93 -8.59 4.84
C TYR A 110 -9.06 -10.10 4.66
N LEU A 111 -8.88 -10.85 5.75
CA LEU A 111 -9.14 -12.28 5.80
C LEU A 111 -10.14 -12.57 6.91
N GLU A 112 -11.03 -13.52 6.64
CA GLU A 112 -11.93 -14.05 7.65
C GLU A 112 -11.81 -15.57 7.75
N SER A 113 -12.17 -16.10 8.91
CA SER A 113 -12.11 -17.53 9.19
C SER A 113 -13.46 -18.08 9.59
N HIS A 114 -13.87 -19.12 8.89
CA HIS A 114 -15.02 -19.96 9.21
C HIS A 114 -14.52 -21.36 9.55
N ARG A 115 -14.36 -21.66 10.84
CA ARG A 115 -13.74 -22.91 11.35
C ARG A 115 -12.30 -23.07 10.83
N ARG A 116 -12.05 -23.98 9.87
CA ARG A 116 -10.76 -24.26 9.23
C ARG A 116 -10.65 -23.71 7.82
N ILE A 117 -11.64 -22.98 7.36
CA ILE A 117 -11.61 -22.33 6.05
C ILE A 117 -11.26 -20.86 6.26
N ILE A 118 -10.25 -20.38 5.57
CA ILE A 118 -9.89 -18.97 5.50
C ILE A 118 -10.39 -18.43 4.17
N VAL A 119 -11.09 -17.31 4.22
CA VAL A 119 -11.54 -16.56 3.06
C VAL A 119 -10.70 -15.28 2.97
N MET A 120 -9.94 -15.12 1.90
CA MET A 120 -9.12 -13.96 1.63
C MET A 120 -9.86 -13.05 0.65
N HIS A 121 -10.28 -11.89 1.15
CA HIS A 121 -10.99 -10.89 0.37
C HIS A 121 -10.01 -9.90 -0.25
N LEU A 122 -10.16 -9.66 -1.54
CA LEU A 122 -9.31 -8.78 -2.30
C LEU A 122 -9.84 -7.35 -2.31
N LEU A 123 -8.95 -6.40 -2.57
CA LEU A 123 -9.27 -4.99 -2.71
C LEU A 123 -10.18 -4.72 -3.93
N ASP A 124 -9.93 -5.44 -5.02
CA ASP A 124 -10.80 -5.44 -6.21
C ASP A 124 -11.98 -6.39 -5.98
N GLU A 125 -13.15 -5.83 -5.68
CA GLU A 125 -14.39 -6.58 -5.43
C GLU A 125 -14.88 -7.40 -6.64
N LYS A 126 -14.38 -7.10 -7.85
CA LYS A 126 -14.70 -7.87 -9.06
C LYS A 126 -13.96 -9.21 -9.11
N ARG A 127 -12.85 -9.34 -8.39
CA ARG A 127 -12.10 -10.59 -8.27
C ARG A 127 -12.73 -11.47 -7.19
N PRO A 128 -12.92 -12.78 -7.43
CA PRO A 128 -13.44 -13.69 -6.43
C PRO A 128 -12.49 -13.78 -5.23
N ALA A 129 -13.06 -13.92 -4.02
CA ALA A 129 -12.28 -14.21 -2.84
C ALA A 129 -11.64 -15.61 -2.94
N TYR A 130 -10.41 -15.75 -2.44
CA TYR A 130 -9.76 -17.05 -2.33
C TYR A 130 -10.20 -17.77 -1.06
N GLN A 131 -10.50 -19.07 -1.19
CA GLN A 131 -10.86 -19.91 -0.05
C GLN A 131 -9.85 -21.06 0.06
N PHE A 132 -9.26 -21.23 1.24
CA PHE A 132 -8.28 -22.28 1.49
C PHE A 132 -8.34 -22.79 2.94
N TYR A 133 -7.84 -23.99 3.16
CA TYR A 133 -7.75 -24.56 4.52
C TYR A 133 -6.59 -23.91 5.28
N GLY A 134 -6.85 -23.52 6.53
CA GLY A 134 -5.82 -22.94 7.37
C GLY A 134 -6.27 -22.61 8.79
N ASN A 135 -5.31 -22.26 9.61
CA ASN A 135 -5.52 -21.77 10.98
C ASN A 135 -5.25 -20.26 11.01
N ILE A 136 -6.28 -19.46 11.29
CA ILE A 136 -6.15 -18.00 11.30
C ILE A 136 -5.18 -17.50 12.39
N THR A 137 -4.96 -18.25 13.46
CA THR A 137 -3.99 -17.88 14.51
C THR A 137 -2.56 -17.99 13.97
N GLU A 138 -2.22 -19.14 13.39
CA GLU A 138 -0.91 -19.35 12.78
C GLU A 138 -0.65 -18.39 11.62
N LEU A 139 -1.69 -18.13 10.82
CA LEU A 139 -1.61 -17.19 9.72
C LEU A 139 -1.37 -15.77 10.23
N SER A 140 -2.07 -15.35 11.31
CA SER A 140 -1.92 -14.00 11.86
C SER A 140 -0.49 -13.73 12.33
N GLU A 141 0.16 -14.71 12.96
CA GLU A 141 1.57 -14.59 13.41
C GLU A 141 2.54 -14.39 12.23
N LYS A 142 2.26 -15.10 11.12
CA LYS A 142 3.11 -15.03 9.91
C LYS A 142 2.95 -13.72 9.14
N ILE A 143 1.73 -13.16 9.08
CA ILE A 143 1.46 -11.99 8.23
C ILE A 143 1.31 -10.67 9.01
N GLU A 144 1.35 -10.69 10.34
CA GLU A 144 1.42 -9.47 11.17
C GLU A 144 2.58 -8.55 10.74
N PRO A 145 3.80 -9.05 10.46
CA PRO A 145 4.89 -8.21 9.96
C PRO A 145 4.62 -7.55 8.60
N LEU A 146 3.70 -8.11 7.81
CA LEU A 146 3.29 -7.58 6.52
C LEU A 146 2.22 -6.47 6.62
N GLY A 147 1.86 -6.05 7.84
CA GLY A 147 0.89 -4.99 8.07
C GLY A 147 -0.54 -5.48 8.31
N PHE A 148 -0.72 -6.74 8.69
CA PHE A 148 -2.03 -7.25 9.10
C PHE A 148 -2.24 -7.17 10.61
N LEU A 149 -3.48 -6.93 11.02
CA LEU A 149 -3.88 -6.88 12.43
C LEU A 149 -5.10 -7.78 12.66
N ARG A 150 -4.97 -8.71 13.61
CA ARG A 150 -6.11 -9.56 14.03
C ARG A 150 -7.00 -8.77 14.97
N ILE A 151 -8.06 -8.17 14.43
CA ILE A 151 -8.99 -7.32 15.19
C ILE A 151 -10.00 -8.12 16.01
N GLN A 152 -10.28 -9.38 15.62
CA GLN A 152 -11.22 -10.28 16.28
C GLN A 152 -10.80 -11.74 16.07
N LYS A 153 -11.45 -12.68 16.80
CA LYS A 153 -11.16 -14.12 16.70
C LYS A 153 -11.12 -14.63 15.25
N SER A 154 -11.99 -14.10 14.39
CA SER A 154 -12.17 -14.56 13.01
C SER A 154 -11.76 -13.56 11.94
N TYR A 155 -11.25 -12.37 12.30
CA TYR A 155 -10.93 -11.32 11.34
C TYR A 155 -9.51 -10.81 11.46
N LEU A 156 -8.80 -10.83 10.33
CA LEU A 156 -7.49 -10.22 10.10
C LEU A 156 -7.64 -9.11 9.05
N VAL A 157 -7.35 -7.87 9.39
CA VAL A 157 -7.45 -6.73 8.47
C VAL A 157 -6.09 -6.26 8.02
N ASN A 158 -5.98 -5.85 6.78
CA ASN A 158 -4.80 -5.15 6.28
C ASN A 158 -4.86 -3.69 6.75
N MET A 159 -3.94 -3.29 7.63
CA MET A 159 -3.92 -1.96 8.24
C MET A 159 -3.72 -0.82 7.24
N HIS A 160 -3.18 -1.09 6.05
CA HIS A 160 -3.05 -0.10 4.98
C HIS A 160 -4.40 0.40 4.47
N TYR A 161 -5.44 -0.41 4.58
CA TYR A 161 -6.79 -0.11 4.08
C TYR A 161 -7.78 0.27 5.18
N VAL A 162 -7.30 0.43 6.42
CA VAL A 162 -8.13 0.94 7.53
C VAL A 162 -8.28 2.45 7.39
N GLU A 163 -9.52 2.90 7.19
CA GLU A 163 -9.90 4.31 7.12
C GLU A 163 -10.27 4.86 8.49
N ILE A 164 -11.05 4.07 9.27
CA ILE A 164 -11.50 4.45 10.62
C ILE A 164 -11.21 3.29 11.58
N PHE A 165 -10.61 3.61 12.74
CA PHE A 165 -10.36 2.66 13.82
C PHE A 165 -10.96 3.20 15.13
N GLN A 166 -12.11 2.64 15.53
CA GLN A 166 -12.88 3.04 16.71
C GLN A 166 -13.19 1.83 17.59
N TYR A 167 -13.66 2.08 18.82
CA TYR A 167 -13.95 1.06 19.82
C TYR A 167 -14.88 -0.05 19.31
N ASN A 168 -15.92 0.31 18.57
CA ASN A 168 -16.94 -0.60 18.06
C ASN A 168 -16.87 -0.82 16.55
N LYS A 169 -15.94 -0.16 15.85
CA LYS A 169 -15.91 -0.19 14.40
C LYS A 169 -14.49 -0.01 13.84
N VAL A 170 -14.09 -0.93 12.98
CA VAL A 170 -12.97 -0.77 12.05
C VAL A 170 -13.56 -0.70 10.65
N GLN A 171 -13.47 0.47 10.01
CA GLN A 171 -13.92 0.67 8.64
C GLN A 171 -12.75 0.54 7.70
N LEU A 172 -12.91 -0.32 6.70
CA LEU A 172 -11.94 -0.53 5.63
C LEU A 172 -12.32 0.27 4.38
N ARG A 173 -11.38 0.42 3.47
CA ARG A 173 -11.60 0.99 2.14
C ARG A 173 -12.80 0.29 1.47
N GLY A 174 -13.66 1.06 0.79
CA GLY A 174 -14.91 0.53 0.23
C GLY A 174 -16.07 0.53 1.21
N GLY A 175 -15.87 1.02 2.46
CA GLY A 175 -16.95 1.21 3.44
C GLY A 175 -17.31 -0.01 4.28
N LEU A 176 -16.64 -1.17 4.08
CA LEU A 176 -16.84 -2.35 4.91
C LEU A 176 -16.52 -2.05 6.39
N CYS A 177 -17.44 -2.35 7.29
CA CYS A 177 -17.29 -2.17 8.72
C CYS A 177 -17.21 -3.51 9.45
N LEU A 178 -16.16 -3.72 10.22
CA LEU A 178 -15.95 -4.89 11.07
C LEU A 178 -15.87 -4.47 12.53
N ALA A 179 -16.40 -5.28 13.45
CA ALA A 179 -16.31 -5.01 14.87
C ALA A 179 -15.00 -5.57 15.43
N PRO A 180 -14.16 -4.75 16.09
CA PRO A 180 -12.98 -5.25 16.79
C PRO A 180 -13.38 -5.94 18.11
N SER A 181 -12.47 -6.71 18.70
CA SER A 181 -12.64 -7.30 20.03
C SER A 181 -12.66 -6.19 21.09
N GLU A 182 -13.79 -6.02 21.76
CA GLU A 182 -13.94 -5.03 22.84
C GLU A 182 -12.96 -5.30 23.99
N LYS A 183 -12.78 -6.56 24.37
CA LYS A 183 -11.87 -6.97 25.45
C LYS A 183 -10.43 -6.56 25.21
N ASN A 184 -9.97 -6.59 23.96
CA ASN A 184 -8.58 -6.33 23.58
C ASN A 184 -8.42 -5.00 22.85
N TYR A 185 -9.45 -4.14 22.83
CA TYR A 185 -9.45 -2.92 22.02
C TYR A 185 -8.24 -2.00 22.29
N SER A 186 -7.87 -1.82 23.57
CA SER A 186 -6.75 -0.96 23.95
C SER A 186 -5.42 -1.43 23.32
N GLU A 187 -5.15 -2.74 23.37
CA GLU A 187 -3.97 -3.35 22.76
C GLU A 187 -4.01 -3.23 21.23
N LEU A 188 -5.16 -3.53 20.62
CA LEU A 188 -5.35 -3.41 19.17
C LEU A 188 -5.13 -1.99 18.69
N LYS A 189 -5.65 -1.00 19.41
CA LYS A 189 -5.46 0.42 19.12
C LYS A 189 -3.98 0.82 19.21
N GLN A 190 -3.26 0.36 20.24
CA GLN A 190 -1.83 0.64 20.37
C GLN A 190 -1.02 0.04 19.22
N LYS A 191 -1.28 -1.22 18.84
CA LYS A 191 -0.65 -1.87 17.69
C LYS A 191 -0.91 -1.10 16.40
N TYR A 192 -2.15 -0.71 16.15
CA TYR A 192 -2.53 0.08 14.98
C TYR A 192 -1.85 1.45 14.95
N LEU A 193 -1.85 2.18 16.06
CA LEU A 193 -1.20 3.50 16.15
C LEU A 193 0.31 3.40 15.98
N HIS A 194 0.95 2.39 16.58
CA HIS A 194 2.39 2.14 16.42
C HIS A 194 2.74 1.86 14.95
N TRP A 195 1.95 1.01 14.29
CA TRP A 195 2.13 0.73 12.87
C TRP A 195 1.90 1.98 12.02
N ARG A 196 0.84 2.74 12.30
CA ARG A 196 0.52 3.99 11.59
C ARG A 196 1.59 5.05 11.77
N GLY A 197 2.19 5.17 12.95
CA GLY A 197 3.29 6.09 13.24
C GLY A 197 4.56 5.77 12.46
N LYS A 198 4.81 4.50 12.14
CA LYS A 198 5.90 4.09 11.23
C LYS A 198 5.59 4.37 9.76
N SER A 199 4.30 4.38 9.39
CA SER A 199 3.85 4.45 7.99
C SER A 199 3.37 5.85 7.58
N ARG A 200 3.10 6.77 8.52
CA ARG A 200 2.56 8.11 8.26
C ARG A 200 3.13 9.09 9.27
N TRP A 201 3.45 10.30 8.81
CA TRP A 201 3.68 11.43 9.70
C TRP A 201 2.32 11.83 10.32
N MET A 202 2.24 11.81 11.66
CA MET A 202 1.13 12.49 12.35
C MET A 202 1.47 13.97 12.37
N LEU A 203 0.59 14.78 11.80
CA LEU A 203 0.58 16.24 11.95
C LEU A 203 0.02 16.59 13.32
#